data_99c183dc8d9ca35f9f28dd7278f2b3e4
#
_entry.id   99c183dc8d9ca35f9f28dd7278f2b3e4
#
_cell.length_a   1.000
_cell.length_b   1.000
_cell.length_c   1.000
_cell.angle_alpha   90.00
_cell.angle_beta   90.00
_cell.angle_gamma   90.00
#
_symmetry.space_group_name_H-M   'P 1'
#
loop_
_entity.id
_entity.type
_entity.pdbx_description
1 polymer ?
#
loop_
_entity_poly.entity_id
_entity_poly.type
_entity_poly.pdbx_seq_one_letter_code
_entity_poly.pdbx_strand_id
1 'polypeptide(L)'
;YYTNKQPFGIKGDFITAPKISNLFSEIIAIWIVSTWQIFGKPKYFNIIELGPGDGSLIKILLKVFEKFPDFNSVKKIYLYEKSELLIKLQKKKIKNNQVKWIKNFEDIKRGPVIFFGNEFFDAIPIKQFKNEKGIIFEKYFFLDKNNNIKEIFKKAAKKDITSINSYASLKNLKFIEFPKYGFEELKKVIKKIIKENGCLLIIDYGYLNPGNHNTLQSVKGHKKNNLL
;
A
#
# COMPACT_ATOMS: atom_id res chain seq x y z
N TYR A 1 8.22 10.69 -4.61
CA TYR A 1 9.34 10.18 -3.83
C TYR A 1 9.79 8.81 -4.36
N TYR A 2 8.94 7.80 -4.38
CA TYR A 2 9.24 6.43 -4.85
C TYR A 2 9.56 6.31 -6.35
N THR A 3 9.23 7.32 -7.14
CA THR A 3 9.53 7.35 -8.58
C THR A 3 10.93 7.87 -8.90
N ASN A 4 11.54 8.64 -8.00
CA ASN A 4 12.77 9.39 -8.29
C ASN A 4 13.97 9.01 -7.40
N LYS A 5 13.77 8.23 -6.33
CA LYS A 5 14.81 7.81 -5.39
C LYS A 5 14.64 6.35 -4.99
N GLN A 6 15.74 5.71 -4.57
CA GLN A 6 15.70 4.38 -3.95
C GLN A 6 15.48 4.54 -2.43
N PRO A 7 14.25 4.39 -1.93
CA PRO A 7 13.91 4.70 -0.53
C PRO A 7 14.27 3.61 0.46
N PHE A 8 14.58 2.39 -0.04
CA PHE A 8 14.74 1.20 0.79
C PHE A 8 16.19 0.77 0.93
N GLY A 9 16.58 0.29 2.15
CA GLY A 9 17.88 -0.31 2.45
C GLY A 9 18.69 0.45 3.50
N ILE A 10 19.88 -0.08 3.84
CA ILE A 10 20.80 0.53 4.84
C ILE A 10 21.17 1.97 4.45
N LYS A 11 21.17 2.28 3.14
CA LYS A 11 21.41 3.62 2.59
C LYS A 11 20.11 4.36 2.22
N GLY A 12 18.92 3.78 2.48
CA GLY A 12 17.63 4.40 2.26
C GLY A 12 17.04 4.96 3.55
N ASP A 13 15.91 5.68 3.45
CA ASP A 13 15.27 6.32 4.60
C ASP A 13 14.42 5.34 5.43
N PHE A 14 14.11 4.12 4.90
CA PHE A 14 13.20 3.16 5.52
C PHE A 14 13.77 1.73 5.58
N ILE A 15 13.52 1.05 6.71
CA ILE A 15 13.76 -0.40 6.92
C ILE A 15 12.39 -1.04 7.18
N THR A 16 12.02 -2.03 6.38
CA THR A 16 10.73 -2.72 6.48
C THR A 16 10.87 -4.12 7.11
N ALA A 17 9.78 -4.66 7.67
CA ALA A 17 9.76 -5.94 8.38
C ALA A 17 10.38 -7.13 7.60
N PRO A 18 10.20 -7.28 6.28
CA PRO A 18 10.85 -8.36 5.51
C PRO A 18 12.39 -8.31 5.49
N LYS A 19 12.98 -7.18 5.86
CA LYS A 19 14.44 -7.02 5.95
C LYS A 19 14.99 -7.34 7.34
N ILE A 20 14.13 -7.32 8.34
CA ILE A 20 14.52 -7.62 9.74
C ILE A 20 14.55 -9.13 9.96
N SER A 21 13.57 -9.86 9.42
CA SER A 21 13.48 -11.31 9.59
C SER A 21 12.81 -11.99 8.40
N ASN A 22 13.39 -13.10 7.93
CA ASN A 22 12.78 -13.98 6.94
C ASN A 22 11.47 -14.61 7.46
N LEU A 23 11.38 -14.83 8.78
CA LEU A 23 10.22 -15.45 9.43
C LEU A 23 8.90 -14.73 9.09
N PHE A 24 8.91 -13.39 9.05
CA PHE A 24 7.75 -12.61 8.63
C PHE A 24 7.26 -13.01 7.23
N SER A 25 8.18 -13.11 6.28
CA SER A 25 7.87 -13.49 4.90
C SER A 25 7.44 -14.95 4.79
N GLU A 26 8.05 -15.84 5.58
CA GLU A 26 7.72 -17.27 5.62
C GLU A 26 6.30 -17.50 6.16
N ILE A 27 5.88 -16.77 7.21
CA ILE A 27 4.52 -16.82 7.75
C ILE A 27 3.50 -16.39 6.71
N ILE A 28 3.76 -15.31 5.97
CA ILE A 28 2.88 -14.87 4.87
C ILE A 28 2.78 -15.93 3.79
N ALA A 29 3.91 -16.56 3.42
CA ALA A 29 3.90 -17.63 2.42
C ALA A 29 3.04 -18.83 2.86
N ILE A 30 3.18 -19.28 4.12
CA ILE A 30 2.37 -20.36 4.69
C ILE A 30 0.90 -19.97 4.73
N TRP A 31 0.57 -18.73 5.14
CA TRP A 31 -0.80 -18.23 5.12
C TRP A 31 -1.39 -18.29 3.69
N ILE A 32 -0.64 -17.89 2.66
CA ILE A 32 -1.08 -17.97 1.27
C ILE A 32 -1.36 -19.43 0.85
N VAL A 33 -0.45 -20.36 1.17
CA VAL A 33 -0.63 -21.78 0.85
C VAL A 33 -1.85 -22.35 1.57
N SER A 34 -2.02 -22.05 2.87
CA SER A 34 -3.18 -22.48 3.66
C SER A 34 -4.48 -21.91 3.09
N THR A 35 -4.47 -20.66 2.66
CA THR A 35 -5.62 -20.04 2.02
C THR A 35 -5.98 -20.73 0.71
N TRP A 36 -5.02 -21.10 -0.14
CA TRP A 36 -5.27 -21.89 -1.33
C TRP A 36 -5.92 -23.25 -1.00
N GLN A 37 -5.50 -23.91 0.10
CA GLN A 37 -6.14 -25.15 0.57
C GLN A 37 -7.59 -24.93 0.98
N ILE A 38 -7.88 -23.84 1.73
CA ILE A 38 -9.23 -23.44 2.14
C ILE A 38 -10.12 -23.16 0.92
N PHE A 39 -9.57 -22.60 -0.15
CA PHE A 39 -10.28 -22.39 -1.42
C PHE A 39 -10.51 -23.68 -2.23
N GLY A 40 -10.17 -24.86 -1.69
CA GLY A 40 -10.38 -26.15 -2.34
C GLY A 40 -9.31 -26.51 -3.38
N LYS A 41 -8.09 -25.97 -3.23
CA LYS A 41 -6.92 -26.26 -4.10
C LYS A 41 -7.21 -26.00 -5.59
N PRO A 42 -7.67 -24.80 -5.98
CA PRO A 42 -7.99 -24.51 -7.37
C PRO A 42 -6.77 -24.66 -8.28
N LYS A 43 -7.02 -25.11 -9.52
CA LYS A 43 -5.98 -25.29 -10.56
C LYS A 43 -5.36 -24.00 -11.10
N TYR A 44 -5.95 -22.85 -10.80
CA TYR A 44 -5.44 -21.50 -11.07
C TYR A 44 -5.62 -20.66 -9.84
N PHE A 45 -4.55 -20.08 -9.36
CA PHE A 45 -4.57 -19.26 -8.15
C PHE A 45 -3.68 -18.04 -8.33
N ASN A 46 -4.29 -16.88 -8.25
CA ASN A 46 -3.62 -15.61 -8.48
C ASN A 46 -3.19 -14.98 -7.15
N ILE A 47 -1.93 -14.61 -7.07
CA ILE A 47 -1.29 -14.00 -5.91
C ILE A 47 -0.80 -12.61 -6.32
N ILE A 48 -1.27 -11.58 -5.66
CA ILE A 48 -0.95 -10.20 -6.00
C ILE A 48 -0.32 -9.51 -4.80
N GLU A 49 0.93 -9.10 -4.92
CA GLU A 49 1.60 -8.22 -3.97
C GLU A 49 1.36 -6.77 -4.36
N LEU A 50 0.80 -5.98 -3.42
CA LEU A 50 0.59 -4.55 -3.56
C LEU A 50 1.83 -3.81 -3.06
N GLY A 51 2.51 -3.04 -3.91
CA GLY A 51 3.68 -2.26 -3.55
C GLY A 51 4.86 -3.11 -3.06
N PRO A 52 5.45 -3.98 -3.89
CA PRO A 52 6.47 -4.95 -3.46
C PRO A 52 7.81 -4.32 -3.02
N GLY A 53 7.90 -3.01 -3.00
CA GLY A 53 9.08 -2.28 -2.58
C GLY A 53 10.34 -2.70 -3.34
N ASP A 54 11.34 -3.24 -2.65
CA ASP A 54 12.57 -3.74 -3.29
C ASP A 54 12.48 -5.22 -3.74
N GLY A 55 11.30 -5.86 -3.59
CA GLY A 55 11.07 -7.26 -3.96
C GLY A 55 11.65 -8.29 -2.99
N SER A 56 12.02 -7.89 -1.77
CA SER A 56 12.56 -8.83 -0.76
C SER A 56 11.53 -9.83 -0.31
N LEU A 57 10.30 -9.38 -0.04
CA LEU A 57 9.22 -10.21 0.46
C LEU A 57 8.88 -11.32 -0.54
N ILE A 58 8.53 -10.97 -1.77
CA ILE A 58 8.18 -11.97 -2.79
C ILE A 58 9.32 -12.95 -3.09
N LYS A 59 10.57 -12.50 -3.01
CA LYS A 59 11.74 -13.39 -3.22
C LYS A 59 11.78 -14.53 -2.19
N ILE A 60 11.42 -14.25 -0.93
CA ILE A 60 11.37 -15.28 0.12
C ILE A 60 10.12 -16.16 -0.07
N LEU A 61 8.97 -15.56 -0.38
CA LEU A 61 7.74 -16.32 -0.68
C LEU A 61 7.97 -17.35 -1.78
N LEU A 62 8.64 -16.98 -2.87
CA LEU A 62 8.96 -17.89 -3.96
C LEU A 62 9.72 -19.12 -3.49
N LYS A 63 10.74 -18.96 -2.65
CA LYS A 63 11.52 -20.07 -2.07
C LYS A 63 10.67 -20.98 -1.20
N VAL A 64 9.75 -20.41 -0.41
CA VAL A 64 8.85 -21.21 0.43
C VAL A 64 7.87 -21.99 -0.45
N PHE A 65 7.32 -21.38 -1.49
CA PHE A 65 6.38 -22.04 -2.41
C PHE A 65 6.97 -23.26 -3.13
N GLU A 66 8.28 -23.27 -3.36
CA GLU A 66 8.99 -24.44 -3.95
C GLU A 66 8.85 -25.70 -3.07
N LYS A 67 8.63 -25.54 -1.76
CA LYS A 67 8.41 -26.65 -0.81
C LYS A 67 6.98 -27.26 -0.91
N PHE A 68 6.09 -26.66 -1.69
CA PHE A 68 4.70 -27.07 -1.91
C PHE A 68 4.45 -27.31 -3.41
N PRO A 69 4.86 -28.46 -3.98
CA PRO A 69 4.85 -28.70 -5.43
C PRO A 69 3.48 -28.48 -6.09
N ASP A 70 2.39 -28.97 -5.46
CA ASP A 70 1.02 -28.83 -5.99
C ASP A 70 0.63 -27.36 -6.12
N PHE A 71 0.85 -26.57 -5.05
CA PHE A 71 0.61 -25.13 -5.06
C PHE A 71 1.53 -24.40 -6.05
N ASN A 72 2.80 -24.78 -6.05
CA ASN A 72 3.82 -24.16 -6.90
C ASN A 72 3.50 -24.27 -8.39
N SER A 73 2.84 -25.39 -8.82
CA SER A 73 2.46 -25.62 -10.19
C SER A 73 1.28 -24.74 -10.68
N VAL A 74 0.39 -24.36 -9.79
CA VAL A 74 -0.88 -23.66 -10.11
C VAL A 74 -0.86 -22.16 -9.86
N LYS A 75 0.10 -21.66 -9.03
CA LYS A 75 0.19 -20.25 -8.68
C LYS A 75 0.52 -19.37 -9.86
N LYS A 76 -0.06 -18.18 -9.89
CA LYS A 76 0.31 -17.07 -10.79
C LYS A 76 0.60 -15.85 -9.93
N ILE A 77 1.78 -15.25 -10.09
CA ILE A 77 2.26 -14.17 -9.25
C ILE A 77 2.29 -12.86 -10.03
N TYR A 78 1.69 -11.84 -9.43
CA TYR A 78 1.63 -10.49 -9.95
C TYR A 78 2.18 -9.50 -8.91
N LEU A 79 2.98 -8.56 -9.37
CA LEU A 79 3.47 -7.45 -8.57
C LEU A 79 2.82 -6.16 -9.08
N TYR A 80 1.99 -5.56 -8.23
CA TYR A 80 1.36 -4.28 -8.53
C TYR A 80 2.30 -3.15 -8.14
N GLU A 81 3.00 -2.60 -9.13
CA GLU A 81 4.00 -1.55 -8.96
C GLU A 81 3.85 -0.48 -10.05
N LYS A 82 3.86 0.78 -9.63
CA LYS A 82 3.73 1.94 -10.52
C LYS A 82 5.09 2.58 -10.88
N SER A 83 6.10 2.37 -10.05
CA SER A 83 7.44 2.95 -10.23
C SER A 83 8.29 2.11 -11.18
N GLU A 84 8.62 2.65 -12.33
CA GLU A 84 9.53 2.00 -13.30
C GLU A 84 10.92 1.73 -12.70
N LEU A 85 11.38 2.60 -11.80
CA LEU A 85 12.66 2.43 -11.09
C LEU A 85 12.61 1.17 -10.21
N LEU A 86 11.55 1.03 -9.40
CA LEU A 86 11.38 -0.12 -8.52
C LEU A 86 11.16 -1.40 -9.33
N ILE A 87 10.41 -1.37 -10.42
CA ILE A 87 10.24 -2.52 -11.35
C ILE A 87 11.61 -3.01 -11.85
N LYS A 88 12.49 -2.11 -12.28
CA LYS A 88 13.84 -2.48 -12.73
C LYS A 88 14.67 -3.14 -11.61
N LEU A 89 14.60 -2.63 -10.40
CA LEU A 89 15.28 -3.20 -9.23
C LEU A 89 14.73 -4.59 -8.87
N GLN A 90 13.41 -4.72 -8.84
CA GLN A 90 12.70 -5.96 -8.55
C GLN A 90 13.06 -7.05 -9.57
N LYS A 91 13.07 -6.73 -10.88
CA LYS A 91 13.45 -7.67 -11.95
C LYS A 91 14.88 -8.18 -11.79
N LYS A 92 15.83 -7.32 -11.43
CA LYS A 92 17.22 -7.71 -11.15
C LYS A 92 17.34 -8.64 -9.95
N LYS A 93 16.51 -8.45 -8.92
CA LYS A 93 16.57 -9.17 -7.64
C LYS A 93 15.84 -10.50 -7.69
N ILE A 94 14.67 -10.54 -8.31
CA ILE A 94 13.76 -11.70 -8.29
C ILE A 94 14.23 -12.76 -9.28
N LYS A 95 14.64 -12.38 -10.49
CA LYS A 95 15.12 -13.28 -11.56
C LYS A 95 14.23 -14.52 -11.80
N ASN A 96 12.89 -14.31 -11.77
CA ASN A 96 11.91 -15.38 -11.94
C ASN A 96 10.90 -15.02 -13.04
N ASN A 97 10.84 -15.86 -14.07
CA ASN A 97 10.00 -15.63 -15.25
C ASN A 97 8.51 -15.86 -14.98
N GLN A 98 8.13 -16.46 -13.85
CA GLN A 98 6.73 -16.69 -13.46
C GLN A 98 6.10 -15.44 -12.81
N VAL A 99 6.90 -14.45 -12.44
CA VAL A 99 6.43 -13.20 -11.83
C VAL A 99 6.12 -12.18 -12.93
N LYS A 100 4.92 -11.58 -12.85
CA LYS A 100 4.47 -10.54 -13.78
C LYS A 100 4.28 -9.22 -13.05
N TRP A 101 4.76 -8.13 -13.65
CA TRP A 101 4.51 -6.77 -13.18
C TRP A 101 3.26 -6.22 -13.86
N ILE A 102 2.36 -5.66 -13.07
CA ILE A 102 1.09 -5.08 -13.55
C ILE A 102 0.89 -3.68 -13.00
N LYS A 103 0.19 -2.86 -13.77
CA LYS A 103 -0.26 -1.51 -13.35
C LYS A 103 -1.79 -1.43 -13.20
N ASN A 104 -2.49 -2.46 -13.68
CA ASN A 104 -3.94 -2.60 -13.62
C ASN A 104 -4.32 -4.02 -13.20
N PHE A 105 -5.46 -4.17 -12.54
CA PHE A 105 -5.96 -5.48 -12.10
C PHE A 105 -6.71 -6.24 -13.19
N GLU A 106 -7.01 -5.60 -14.32
CA GLU A 106 -7.55 -6.25 -15.53
C GLU A 106 -6.57 -7.24 -16.13
N ASP A 107 -5.26 -7.01 -15.95
CA ASP A 107 -4.20 -7.90 -16.42
C ASP A 107 -4.14 -9.24 -15.68
N ILE A 108 -4.84 -9.36 -14.55
CA ILE A 108 -4.93 -10.58 -13.75
C ILE A 108 -5.91 -11.53 -14.41
N LYS A 109 -5.46 -12.76 -14.69
CA LYS A 109 -6.30 -13.83 -15.26
C LYS A 109 -7.49 -14.16 -14.35
N ARG A 110 -8.57 -14.68 -14.91
CA ARG A 110 -9.72 -15.19 -14.16
C ARG A 110 -9.29 -16.30 -13.20
N GLY A 111 -9.98 -16.38 -12.04
CA GLY A 111 -9.77 -17.39 -11.01
C GLY A 111 -9.52 -16.76 -9.64
N PRO A 112 -9.58 -17.55 -8.58
CA PRO A 112 -9.44 -17.08 -7.22
C PRO A 112 -8.18 -16.22 -7.04
N VAL A 113 -8.30 -15.14 -6.23
CA VAL A 113 -7.23 -14.17 -6.05
C VAL A 113 -6.91 -13.98 -4.57
N ILE A 114 -5.64 -13.88 -4.23
CA ILE A 114 -5.16 -13.31 -2.97
C ILE A 114 -4.44 -12.00 -3.28
N PHE A 115 -4.89 -10.93 -2.64
CA PHE A 115 -4.12 -9.71 -2.53
C PHE A 115 -3.43 -9.66 -1.16
N PHE A 116 -2.21 -9.21 -1.11
CA PHE A 116 -1.54 -8.84 0.13
C PHE A 116 -0.69 -7.60 -0.08
N GLY A 117 -0.56 -6.81 0.99
CA GLY A 117 0.25 -5.60 0.99
C GLY A 117 0.84 -5.37 2.37
N ASN A 118 2.15 -5.17 2.42
CA ASN A 118 2.86 -4.75 3.62
C ASN A 118 3.27 -3.29 3.46
N GLU A 119 2.78 -2.42 4.35
CA GLU A 119 3.07 -0.99 4.32
C GLU A 119 2.77 -0.38 2.93
N PHE A 120 1.60 -0.73 2.36
CA PHE A 120 1.20 -0.25 1.05
C PHE A 120 0.33 1.01 1.15
N PHE A 121 -0.62 1.02 2.07
CA PHE A 121 -1.58 2.12 2.17
C PHE A 121 -1.00 3.36 2.85
N ASP A 122 -0.05 3.20 3.77
CA ASP A 122 0.66 4.30 4.42
C ASP A 122 1.52 5.12 3.44
N ALA A 123 2.00 4.46 2.36
CA ALA A 123 2.75 5.11 1.29
C ALA A 123 1.88 5.93 0.32
N ILE A 124 0.55 5.79 0.37
CA ILE A 124 -0.38 6.51 -0.51
C ILE A 124 -0.69 7.89 0.09
N PRO A 125 -0.56 8.98 -0.71
CA PRO A 125 -0.83 10.32 -0.22
C PRO A 125 -2.23 10.48 0.36
N ILE A 126 -2.32 11.16 1.51
CA ILE A 126 -3.56 11.55 2.17
C ILE A 126 -3.88 13.01 1.90
N LYS A 127 -5.13 13.39 2.14
CA LYS A 127 -5.56 14.79 2.22
C LYS A 127 -5.78 15.18 3.67
N GLN A 128 -5.38 16.39 4.03
CA GLN A 128 -5.59 16.94 5.37
C GLN A 128 -6.62 18.07 5.33
N PHE A 129 -7.54 18.05 6.30
CA PHE A 129 -8.60 19.04 6.39
C PHE A 129 -8.72 19.56 7.82
N LYS A 130 -9.17 20.81 7.93
CA LYS A 130 -9.54 21.46 9.18
C LYS A 130 -11.05 21.73 9.17
N ASN A 131 -11.73 21.37 10.25
CA ASN A 131 -13.14 21.67 10.44
C ASN A 131 -13.28 22.86 11.39
N GLU A 132 -13.73 23.97 10.89
CA GLU A 132 -14.01 25.20 11.68
C GLU A 132 -15.52 25.47 11.66
N LYS A 133 -16.18 25.21 12.79
CA LYS A 133 -17.64 25.47 12.96
C LYS A 133 -18.48 24.87 11.83
N GLY A 134 -18.16 23.65 11.38
CA GLY A 134 -18.89 22.95 10.32
C GLY A 134 -18.43 23.28 8.90
N ILE A 135 -17.51 24.22 8.71
CA ILE A 135 -16.91 24.51 7.41
C ILE A 135 -15.59 23.75 7.31
N ILE A 136 -15.47 22.94 6.25
CA ILE A 136 -14.28 22.12 6.00
C ILE A 136 -13.35 22.84 5.05
N PHE A 137 -12.10 22.99 5.46
CA PHE A 137 -11.00 23.57 4.69
C PHE A 137 -9.96 22.51 4.41
N GLU A 138 -9.47 22.43 3.16
CA GLU A 138 -8.38 21.55 2.75
C GLU A 138 -7.05 22.27 2.95
N LYS A 139 -6.06 21.57 3.52
CA LYS A 139 -4.70 22.05 3.71
C LYS A 139 -3.89 21.89 2.43
N TYR A 140 -3.16 22.92 2.09
CA TYR A 140 -2.20 22.94 0.98
C TYR A 140 -0.86 23.51 1.45
N PHE A 141 0.19 23.15 0.72
CA PHE A 141 1.51 23.73 0.87
C PHE A 141 1.86 24.56 -0.37
N PHE A 142 2.58 25.63 -0.19
CA PHE A 142 3.10 26.44 -1.29
C PHE A 142 4.48 26.99 -0.91
N LEU A 143 5.26 27.38 -1.91
CA LEU A 143 6.52 28.11 -1.72
C LEU A 143 6.24 29.59 -1.71
N ASP A 144 6.73 30.30 -0.69
CA ASP A 144 6.71 31.75 -0.67
C ASP A 144 7.80 32.33 -1.59
N LYS A 145 7.88 33.68 -1.66
CA LYS A 145 8.85 34.39 -2.49
C LYS A 145 10.32 34.08 -2.14
N ASN A 146 10.56 33.58 -0.93
CA ASN A 146 11.89 33.23 -0.41
C ASN A 146 12.14 31.71 -0.49
N ASN A 147 11.33 30.96 -1.22
CA ASN A 147 11.37 29.51 -1.33
C ASN A 147 11.13 28.76 0.02
N ASN A 148 10.51 29.40 1.00
CA ASN A 148 10.08 28.71 2.22
C ASN A 148 8.75 28.01 1.98
N ILE A 149 8.60 26.81 2.52
CA ILE A 149 7.33 26.06 2.50
C ILE A 149 6.38 26.72 3.51
N LYS A 150 5.18 27.06 3.05
CA LYS A 150 4.10 27.64 3.86
C LYS A 150 2.83 26.83 3.72
N GLU A 151 2.01 26.83 4.78
CA GLU A 151 0.70 26.21 4.78
C GLU A 151 -0.40 27.23 4.43
N ILE A 152 -1.42 26.76 3.71
CA ILE A 152 -2.65 27.52 3.48
C ILE A 152 -3.85 26.59 3.55
N PHE A 153 -4.95 27.09 4.08
CA PHE A 153 -6.24 26.40 4.09
C PHE A 153 -7.20 27.03 3.11
N LYS A 154 -7.75 26.23 2.20
CA LYS A 154 -8.75 26.66 1.23
C LYS A 154 -10.04 25.87 1.45
N LYS A 155 -11.22 26.47 1.17
CA LYS A 155 -12.49 25.77 1.30
C LYS A 155 -12.45 24.46 0.51
N ALA A 156 -12.81 23.36 1.17
CA ALA A 156 -12.75 22.03 0.58
C ALA A 156 -13.75 21.87 -0.57
N ALA A 157 -13.41 21.04 -1.55
CA ALA A 157 -14.32 20.72 -2.65
C ALA A 157 -15.54 19.95 -2.15
N LYS A 158 -16.74 20.22 -2.72
CA LYS A 158 -18.01 19.53 -2.37
C LYS A 158 -17.86 18.01 -2.34
N LYS A 159 -17.16 17.42 -3.31
CA LYS A 159 -16.91 15.98 -3.39
C LYS A 159 -16.18 15.44 -2.17
N ASP A 160 -15.16 16.15 -1.68
CA ASP A 160 -14.38 15.73 -0.53
C ASP A 160 -15.21 15.88 0.76
N ILE A 161 -15.98 16.97 0.89
CA ILE A 161 -16.93 17.18 2.00
C ILE A 161 -17.95 16.04 2.08
N THR A 162 -18.57 15.68 0.96
CA THR A 162 -19.52 14.56 0.88
C THR A 162 -18.87 13.25 1.32
N SER A 163 -17.65 12.99 0.84
CA SER A 163 -16.92 11.79 1.20
C SER A 163 -16.58 11.74 2.69
N ILE A 164 -16.09 12.83 3.29
CA ILE A 164 -15.78 12.92 4.71
C ILE A 164 -17.04 12.71 5.56
N ASN A 165 -18.14 13.37 5.19
CA ASN A 165 -19.40 13.28 5.91
C ASN A 165 -20.07 11.90 5.85
N SER A 166 -19.68 11.03 4.92
CA SER A 166 -20.15 9.64 4.89
C SER A 166 -19.58 8.77 6.03
N TYR A 167 -18.53 9.24 6.71
CA TYR A 167 -17.91 8.54 7.83
C TYR A 167 -18.27 9.22 9.15
N ALA A 168 -19.11 8.56 9.97
CA ALA A 168 -19.57 9.10 11.26
C ALA A 168 -18.42 9.47 12.19
N SER A 169 -17.35 8.66 12.20
CA SER A 169 -16.14 8.89 13.02
C SER A 169 -15.38 10.17 12.70
N LEU A 170 -15.57 10.75 11.51
CA LEU A 170 -14.84 11.93 11.06
C LEU A 170 -15.61 13.24 11.28
N LYS A 171 -16.93 13.19 11.45
CA LYS A 171 -17.81 14.38 11.48
C LYS A 171 -17.44 15.40 12.56
N ASN A 172 -17.02 14.91 13.73
CA ASN A 172 -16.76 15.75 14.92
C ASN A 172 -15.28 16.09 15.10
N LEU A 173 -14.41 15.64 14.19
CA LEU A 173 -12.99 15.94 14.27
C LEU A 173 -12.73 17.39 13.85
N LYS A 174 -11.86 18.07 14.58
CA LYS A 174 -11.35 19.42 14.25
C LYS A 174 -10.27 19.36 13.16
N PHE A 175 -9.50 18.26 13.12
CA PHE A 175 -8.49 17.99 12.13
C PHE A 175 -8.72 16.59 11.55
N ILE A 176 -8.73 16.45 10.21
CA ILE A 176 -9.09 15.21 9.52
C ILE A 176 -7.98 14.86 8.55
N GLU A 177 -7.43 13.67 8.70
CA GLU A 177 -6.56 13.04 7.72
C GLU A 177 -7.39 12.04 6.92
N PHE A 178 -7.57 12.29 5.65
CA PHE A 178 -8.49 11.53 4.80
C PHE A 178 -7.73 10.78 3.70
N PRO A 179 -7.68 9.44 3.74
CA PRO A 179 -6.95 8.61 2.80
C PRO A 179 -7.74 8.42 1.48
N LYS A 180 -8.11 9.50 0.81
CA LYS A 180 -8.93 9.49 -0.39
C LYS A 180 -8.41 8.53 -1.46
N TYR A 181 -7.13 8.66 -1.79
CA TYR A 181 -6.49 7.85 -2.83
C TYR A 181 -6.30 6.39 -2.39
N GLY A 182 -6.04 6.16 -1.11
CA GLY A 182 -6.01 4.82 -0.53
C GLY A 182 -7.35 4.11 -0.68
N PHE A 183 -8.47 4.79 -0.41
CA PHE A 183 -9.82 4.25 -0.62
C PHE A 183 -10.13 3.98 -2.10
N GLU A 184 -9.63 4.79 -3.02
CA GLU A 184 -9.79 4.54 -4.46
C GLU A 184 -9.06 3.26 -4.89
N GLU A 185 -7.83 3.02 -4.40
CA GLU A 185 -7.10 1.79 -4.64
C GLU A 185 -7.77 0.58 -3.96
N LEU A 186 -8.19 0.70 -2.70
CA LEU A 186 -8.90 -0.35 -1.98
C LEU A 186 -10.20 -0.78 -2.70
N LYS A 187 -10.96 0.18 -3.23
CA LYS A 187 -12.16 -0.13 -4.03
C LYS A 187 -11.86 -0.97 -5.26
N LYS A 188 -10.73 -0.74 -5.94
CA LYS A 188 -10.32 -1.56 -7.09
C LYS A 188 -9.98 -2.98 -6.66
N VAL A 189 -9.26 -3.14 -5.56
CA VAL A 189 -8.92 -4.44 -4.97
C VAL A 189 -10.20 -5.20 -4.60
N ILE A 190 -11.12 -4.57 -3.84
CA ILE A 190 -12.38 -5.17 -3.42
C ILE A 190 -13.23 -5.61 -4.63
N LYS A 191 -13.34 -4.77 -5.66
CA LYS A 191 -14.07 -5.14 -6.90
C LYS A 191 -13.50 -6.40 -7.54
N LYS A 192 -12.16 -6.53 -7.58
CA LYS A 192 -11.52 -7.72 -8.17
C LYS A 192 -11.73 -8.94 -7.29
N ILE A 193 -11.63 -8.81 -5.96
CA ILE A 193 -11.89 -9.87 -4.99
C ILE A 193 -13.32 -10.43 -5.14
N ILE A 194 -14.31 -9.56 -5.18
CA ILE A 194 -15.72 -9.96 -5.33
C ILE A 194 -15.93 -10.70 -6.67
N LYS A 195 -15.34 -10.18 -7.76
CA LYS A 195 -15.49 -10.75 -9.09
C LYS A 195 -14.85 -12.12 -9.24
N GLU A 196 -13.70 -12.35 -8.62
CA GLU A 196 -12.88 -13.55 -8.83
C GLU A 196 -12.89 -14.52 -7.64
N ASN A 197 -13.68 -14.24 -6.61
CA ASN A 197 -13.71 -14.98 -5.36
C ASN A 197 -12.33 -15.00 -4.68
N GLY A 198 -12.06 -14.03 -3.83
CA GLY A 198 -10.71 -13.83 -3.28
C GLY A 198 -10.70 -13.30 -1.87
N CYS A 199 -9.50 -13.00 -1.38
CA CYS A 199 -9.28 -12.34 -0.10
C CYS A 199 -8.14 -11.33 -0.15
N LEU A 200 -8.02 -10.53 0.92
CA LEU A 200 -7.02 -9.49 1.07
C LEU A 200 -6.39 -9.59 2.45
N LEU A 201 -5.06 -9.56 2.51
CA LEU A 201 -4.27 -9.37 3.72
C LEU A 201 -3.59 -8.00 3.66
N ILE A 202 -3.94 -7.12 4.59
CA ILE A 202 -3.27 -5.82 4.77
C ILE A 202 -2.48 -5.88 6.07
N ILE A 203 -1.20 -5.55 5.99
CA ILE A 203 -0.31 -5.39 7.13
C ILE A 203 0.19 -3.96 7.07
N ASP A 204 -0.33 -3.13 7.97
CA ASP A 204 -0.03 -1.71 7.99
C ASP A 204 -0.22 -1.17 9.40
N TYR A 205 0.35 -0.01 9.69
CA TYR A 205 0.14 0.64 10.98
C TYR A 205 -0.90 1.74 10.88
N GLY A 206 -1.53 2.03 12.03
CA GLY A 206 -2.58 3.03 12.12
C GLY A 206 -3.02 3.25 13.55
N TYR A 207 -4.07 4.03 13.69
CA TYR A 207 -4.69 4.34 14.98
C TYR A 207 -6.05 3.65 15.07
N LEU A 208 -6.37 3.11 16.25
CA LEU A 208 -7.69 2.53 16.53
C LEU A 208 -8.79 3.59 16.49
N ASN A 209 -8.46 4.79 16.95
CA ASN A 209 -9.38 5.94 16.96
C ASN A 209 -8.75 7.10 16.21
N PRO A 210 -9.49 7.77 15.32
CA PRO A 210 -9.00 8.96 14.65
C PRO A 210 -8.77 10.09 15.69
N GLY A 211 -7.61 10.75 15.61
CA GLY A 211 -7.23 11.85 16.47
C GLY A 211 -7.51 13.22 15.85
N ASN A 212 -7.45 14.27 16.69
CA ASN A 212 -7.56 15.67 16.24
C ASN A 212 -6.22 16.35 15.97
N HIS A 213 -5.16 15.58 15.76
CA HIS A 213 -3.81 16.07 15.57
C HIS A 213 -3.25 15.71 14.21
N ASN A 214 -2.32 16.54 13.73
CA ASN A 214 -1.58 16.31 12.50
C ASN A 214 -0.53 15.22 12.72
N THR A 215 -0.60 14.13 11.96
CA THR A 215 0.36 13.03 12.04
C THR A 215 1.45 13.11 10.96
N LEU A 216 1.35 14.07 10.03
CA LEU A 216 2.33 14.26 8.98
C LEU A 216 3.70 14.58 9.59
N GLN A 217 4.69 13.81 9.21
CA GLN A 217 6.08 13.98 9.66
C GLN A 217 7.03 13.78 8.48
N SER A 218 8.20 14.38 8.59
CA SER A 218 9.31 14.17 7.66
C SER A 218 10.40 13.36 8.34
N VAL A 219 10.94 12.38 7.61
CA VAL A 219 12.06 11.56 8.08
C VAL A 219 13.18 11.63 7.05
N LYS A 220 14.41 11.84 7.52
CA LYS A 220 15.62 11.82 6.71
C LYS A 220 16.74 11.13 7.49
N GLY A 221 17.36 10.09 6.91
CA GLY A 221 18.41 9.31 7.58
C GLY A 221 17.95 8.74 8.93
N HIS A 222 16.74 8.18 8.99
CA HIS A 222 16.10 7.59 10.18
C HIS A 222 15.84 8.58 11.34
N LYS A 223 15.92 9.89 11.10
CA LYS A 223 15.62 10.94 12.10
C LYS A 223 14.44 11.78 11.67
N LYS A 224 13.60 12.15 12.64
CA LYS A 224 12.54 13.13 12.41
C LYS A 224 13.15 14.46 11.99
N ASN A 225 12.54 15.08 11.00
CA ASN A 225 12.94 16.37 10.44
C ASN A 225 11.77 17.34 10.55
N ASN A 226 12.05 18.63 10.65
CA ASN A 226 11.02 19.64 10.59
C ASN A 226 10.42 19.69 9.18
N LEU A 227 9.09 19.81 9.11
CA LEU A 227 8.34 19.92 7.86
C LEU A 227 8.38 21.35 7.30
N LEU A 228 8.53 22.34 8.19
CA LEU A 228 8.50 23.78 7.92
C LEU A 228 9.68 24.46 8.57
#